data_a9903c076c987eb109f457dc17a6ee1e
#
_entry.id   a9903c076c987eb109f457dc17a6ee1e
#
_cell.length_a   1.000
_cell.length_b   1.000
_cell.length_c   1.000
_cell.angle_alpha   90.00
_cell.angle_beta   90.00
_cell.angle_gamma   90.00
#
_symmetry.space_group_name_H-M   'P 1'
#
loop_
_entity.id
_entity.type
_entity.pdbx_description
1 polymer ?
#
loop_
_entity_poly.entity_id
_entity_poly.type
_entity_poly.pdbx_seq_one_letter_code
_entity_poly.pdbx_strand_id
1 'polypeptide(L)'
;VQLPVSYDAKFRLLESFSPKTLSNDEAVAEWIGMFNIWPIKLTPGLICQGKASPQGNRLPVYRSITTPVLVIGFADDVVTPPHLGKEVADAIPGAQYLQIADTGHLGFLERPEVVNAAVLKFFASMGY
;
A
#
# COMPACT_ATOMS: atom_id res chain seq x y z
N VAL A 1 16.80 -13.54 -11.43
CA VAL A 1 16.33 -14.91 -11.13
C VAL A 1 14.82 -14.86 -11.09
N GLN A 2 14.15 -15.63 -11.96
CA GLN A 2 12.69 -15.73 -11.94
C GLN A 2 12.32 -16.85 -10.96
N LEU A 3 11.52 -16.53 -9.95
CA LEU A 3 11.01 -17.50 -9.01
C LEU A 3 10.05 -18.49 -9.74
N PRO A 4 10.01 -19.78 -9.37
CA PRO A 4 8.98 -20.68 -9.83
C PRO A 4 7.59 -20.14 -9.53
N VAL A 5 6.62 -20.33 -10.41
CA VAL A 5 5.24 -19.80 -10.27
C VAL A 5 4.61 -20.15 -8.92
N SER A 6 4.92 -21.34 -8.37
CA SER A 6 4.44 -21.76 -7.05
C SER A 6 4.98 -20.92 -5.88
N TYR A 7 6.11 -20.23 -6.05
CA TYR A 7 6.68 -19.35 -5.07
C TYR A 7 6.23 -17.89 -5.25
N ASP A 8 5.91 -17.49 -6.49
CA ASP A 8 5.48 -16.12 -6.79
C ASP A 8 4.23 -15.73 -5.99
N ALA A 9 3.17 -16.55 -6.06
CA ALA A 9 1.94 -16.26 -5.31
C ALA A 9 2.15 -16.22 -3.79
N LYS A 10 2.98 -17.12 -3.25
CA LYS A 10 3.29 -17.15 -1.80
C LYS A 10 4.13 -15.95 -1.38
N PHE A 11 5.10 -15.55 -2.18
CA PHE A 11 5.92 -14.39 -1.90
C PHE A 11 5.08 -13.11 -1.90
N ARG A 12 4.25 -12.92 -2.93
CA ARG A 12 3.30 -11.80 -3.02
C ARG A 12 2.33 -11.76 -1.85
N LEU A 13 1.88 -12.92 -1.38
CA LEU A 13 1.02 -13.01 -0.20
C LEU A 13 1.73 -12.44 1.04
N LEU A 14 2.97 -12.88 1.28
CA LEU A 14 3.77 -12.44 2.43
C LEU A 14 4.12 -10.95 2.40
N GLU A 15 4.33 -10.38 1.20
CA GLU A 15 4.60 -8.94 1.05
C GLU A 15 3.33 -8.09 1.21
N SER A 16 2.17 -8.66 0.85
CA SER A 16 0.94 -7.89 0.64
C SER A 16 0.05 -7.81 1.87
N PHE A 17 0.05 -8.83 2.71
CA PHE A 17 -0.94 -8.97 3.78
C PHE A 17 -0.34 -8.96 5.18
N SER A 18 -1.15 -8.54 6.13
CA SER A 18 -0.79 -8.52 7.55
C SER A 18 -0.67 -9.93 8.14
N PRO A 19 0.08 -10.10 9.25
CA PRO A 19 0.12 -11.36 10.00
C PRO A 19 -1.27 -11.85 10.40
N LYS A 20 -2.21 -10.94 10.62
CA LYS A 20 -3.60 -11.27 10.95
C LYS A 20 -4.31 -11.99 9.82
N THR A 21 -4.22 -11.48 8.59
CA THR A 21 -4.77 -12.15 7.40
C THR A 21 -4.03 -13.45 7.12
N LEU A 22 -2.70 -13.48 7.27
CA LEU A 22 -1.87 -14.65 7.04
C LEU A 22 -2.10 -15.78 8.06
N SER A 23 -2.68 -15.49 9.21
CA SER A 23 -3.08 -16.50 10.20
C SER A 23 -4.43 -17.15 9.92
N ASN A 24 -5.15 -16.71 8.88
CA ASN A 24 -6.43 -17.27 8.45
C ASN A 24 -6.23 -18.13 7.20
N ASP A 25 -6.30 -19.46 7.35
CA ASP A 25 -6.05 -20.42 6.27
C ASP A 25 -7.02 -20.25 5.08
N GLU A 26 -8.28 -19.88 5.34
CA GLU A 26 -9.28 -19.67 4.29
C GLU A 26 -8.94 -18.42 3.46
N ALA A 27 -8.61 -17.32 4.10
CA ALA A 27 -8.17 -16.09 3.42
C ALA A 27 -6.87 -16.34 2.63
N VAL A 28 -5.92 -17.06 3.20
CA VAL A 28 -4.67 -17.44 2.52
C VAL A 28 -4.95 -18.25 1.26
N ALA A 29 -5.85 -19.24 1.32
CA ALA A 29 -6.20 -20.07 0.16
C ALA A 29 -6.88 -19.23 -0.95
N GLU A 30 -7.79 -18.32 -0.58
CA GLU A 30 -8.46 -17.42 -1.51
C GLU A 30 -7.46 -16.50 -2.24
N TRP A 31 -6.58 -15.82 -1.50
CA TRP A 31 -5.60 -14.90 -2.07
C TRP A 31 -4.54 -15.61 -2.92
N ILE A 32 -4.09 -16.81 -2.53
CA ILE A 32 -3.21 -17.62 -3.37
C ILE A 32 -3.92 -17.96 -4.68
N GLY A 33 -5.21 -18.33 -4.63
CA GLY A 33 -6.03 -18.56 -5.82
C GLY A 33 -6.05 -17.37 -6.75
N MET A 34 -6.33 -16.17 -6.22
CA MET A 34 -6.33 -14.91 -6.99
C MET A 34 -4.97 -14.61 -7.61
N PHE A 35 -3.89 -14.72 -6.86
CA PHE A 35 -2.55 -14.42 -7.38
C PHE A 35 -2.09 -15.41 -8.46
N ASN A 36 -2.56 -16.64 -8.42
CA ASN A 36 -2.29 -17.63 -9.47
C ASN A 36 -3.03 -17.32 -10.79
N ILE A 37 -4.21 -16.67 -10.72
CA ILE A 37 -4.95 -16.24 -11.93
C ILE A 37 -4.20 -15.09 -12.63
N TRP A 38 -3.54 -14.20 -11.86
CA TRP A 38 -2.79 -13.06 -12.38
C TRP A 38 -1.30 -13.13 -12.01
N PRO A 39 -0.53 -14.04 -12.61
CA PRO A 39 0.91 -14.07 -12.38
C PRO A 39 1.55 -12.78 -12.90
N ILE A 40 2.52 -12.26 -12.15
CA ILE A 40 3.28 -11.09 -12.59
C ILE A 40 4.13 -11.49 -13.81
N LYS A 41 3.89 -10.83 -14.93
CA LYS A 41 4.72 -10.94 -16.12
C LYS A 41 5.57 -9.68 -16.26
N LEU A 42 6.88 -9.86 -16.44
CA LEU A 42 7.78 -8.76 -16.76
C LEU A 42 7.45 -8.24 -18.17
N THR A 43 6.61 -7.20 -18.22
CA THR A 43 6.28 -6.48 -19.45
C THR A 43 7.17 -5.24 -19.56
N PRO A 44 7.35 -4.67 -20.78
CA PRO A 44 8.04 -3.40 -20.94
C PRO A 44 7.44 -2.27 -20.06
N GLY A 45 6.12 -2.26 -19.90
CA GLY A 45 5.44 -1.30 -19.02
C GLY A 45 5.84 -1.46 -17.55
N LEU A 46 5.85 -2.69 -17.02
CA LEU A 46 6.27 -2.96 -15.63
C LEU A 46 7.75 -2.60 -15.41
N ILE A 47 8.62 -2.88 -16.41
CA ILE A 47 10.02 -2.50 -16.36
C ILE A 47 10.16 -0.97 -16.34
N CYS A 48 9.40 -0.25 -17.16
CA CYS A 48 9.41 1.21 -17.18
C CYS A 48 8.89 1.79 -15.86
N GLN A 49 7.84 1.21 -15.27
CA GLN A 49 7.32 1.60 -13.95
C GLN A 49 8.39 1.45 -12.87
N GLY A 50 9.11 0.32 -12.84
CA GLY A 50 10.20 0.11 -11.90
C GLY A 50 11.34 1.12 -12.08
N LYS A 51 11.66 1.51 -13.33
CA LYS A 51 12.66 2.55 -13.63
C LYS A 51 12.19 3.96 -13.28
N ALA A 52 10.90 4.21 -13.33
CA ALA A 52 10.29 5.49 -12.95
C ALA A 52 10.18 5.65 -11.42
N SER A 53 10.40 4.58 -10.66
CA SER A 53 10.46 4.65 -9.20
C SER A 53 11.52 5.67 -8.78
N PRO A 54 11.14 6.65 -7.97
CA PRO A 54 12.00 7.79 -7.69
C PRO A 54 13.25 7.37 -6.93
N GLN A 55 14.38 7.79 -7.48
CA GLN A 55 15.65 7.76 -6.77
C GLN A 55 15.89 9.14 -6.15
N GLY A 56 16.16 9.19 -4.85
CA GLY A 56 16.51 10.41 -4.15
C GLY A 56 15.43 10.97 -3.22
N ASN A 57 15.81 11.96 -2.44
CA ASN A 57 14.96 12.60 -1.43
C ASN A 57 13.95 13.55 -2.10
N ARG A 58 12.65 13.23 -1.99
CA ARG A 58 11.54 14.05 -2.51
C ARG A 58 10.88 14.95 -1.48
N LEU A 59 11.26 14.88 -0.23
CA LEU A 59 10.69 15.70 0.84
C LEU A 59 10.69 17.21 0.53
N PRO A 60 11.73 17.79 -0.13
CA PRO A 60 11.69 19.20 -0.53
C PRO A 60 10.52 19.53 -1.46
N VAL A 61 10.17 18.62 -2.39
CA VAL A 61 9.04 18.80 -3.31
C VAL A 61 7.71 18.68 -2.55
N TYR A 62 7.60 17.77 -1.59
CA TYR A 62 6.38 17.61 -0.80
C TYR A 62 6.05 18.87 0.02
N ARG A 63 7.05 19.63 0.46
CA ARG A 63 6.86 20.89 1.18
C ARG A 63 6.18 21.98 0.35
N SER A 64 6.14 21.86 -0.97
CA SER A 64 5.47 22.82 -1.86
C SER A 64 4.02 22.44 -2.19
N ILE A 65 3.52 21.31 -1.69
CA ILE A 65 2.13 20.89 -1.90
C ILE A 65 1.23 21.79 -1.04
N THR A 66 0.26 22.42 -1.69
CA THR A 66 -0.71 23.33 -1.06
C THR A 66 -2.13 22.78 -1.03
N THR A 67 -2.39 21.71 -1.77
CA THR A 67 -3.68 21.03 -1.73
C THR A 67 -3.83 20.19 -0.46
N PRO A 68 -5.06 20.02 0.08
CA PRO A 68 -5.29 19.11 1.18
C PRO A 68 -4.84 17.69 0.86
N VAL A 69 -4.17 17.03 1.80
CA VAL A 69 -3.65 15.67 1.64
C VAL A 69 -4.02 14.81 2.84
N LEU A 70 -4.50 13.60 2.57
CA LEU A 70 -4.61 12.50 3.53
C LEU A 70 -3.60 11.42 3.14
N VAL A 71 -2.69 11.10 4.06
CA VAL A 71 -1.75 9.98 3.92
C VAL A 71 -2.27 8.84 4.80
N ILE A 72 -2.48 7.68 4.18
CA ILE A 72 -2.90 6.47 4.89
C ILE A 72 -1.71 5.50 4.92
N GLY A 73 -1.25 5.12 6.10
CA GLY A 73 -0.25 4.10 6.33
C GLY A 73 -0.89 2.82 6.85
N PHE A 74 -0.32 1.68 6.50
CA PHE A 74 -0.74 0.37 6.98
C PHE A 74 0.29 -0.16 7.98
N ALA A 75 -0.15 -0.59 9.17
CA ALA A 75 0.73 -0.83 10.31
C ALA A 75 1.78 -1.93 10.07
N ASP A 76 1.40 -2.97 9.31
CA ASP A 76 2.22 -4.15 9.03
C ASP A 76 2.76 -4.16 7.58
N ASP A 77 2.78 -3.00 6.91
CA ASP A 77 3.30 -2.88 5.55
C ASP A 77 4.83 -3.02 5.55
N VAL A 78 5.32 -4.11 4.95
CA VAL A 78 6.75 -4.41 4.82
C VAL A 78 7.37 -3.87 3.53
N VAL A 79 6.53 -3.49 2.54
CA VAL A 79 6.98 -2.95 1.24
C VAL A 79 7.21 -1.45 1.35
N THR A 80 6.24 -0.72 1.93
CA THR A 80 6.33 0.71 2.23
C THR A 80 5.98 0.95 3.70
N PRO A 81 6.94 0.72 4.61
CA PRO A 81 6.68 0.80 6.05
C PRO A 81 6.02 2.10 6.49
N PRO A 82 5.10 2.06 7.48
CA PRO A 82 4.23 3.19 7.82
C PRO A 82 5.00 4.45 8.26
N HIS A 83 6.21 4.32 8.79
CA HIS A 83 7.04 5.47 9.14
C HIS A 83 7.43 6.33 7.92
N LEU A 84 7.55 5.73 6.71
CA LEU A 84 7.81 6.47 5.48
C LEU A 84 6.58 7.30 5.07
N GLY A 85 5.37 6.74 5.22
CA GLY A 85 4.13 7.49 5.02
C GLY A 85 3.98 8.64 6.02
N LYS A 86 4.38 8.41 7.27
CA LYS A 86 4.39 9.45 8.31
C LYS A 86 5.37 10.58 7.94
N GLU A 87 6.57 10.23 7.47
CA GLU A 87 7.57 11.21 7.00
C GLU A 87 7.04 12.06 5.84
N VAL A 88 6.32 11.43 4.88
CA VAL A 88 5.64 12.16 3.79
C VAL A 88 4.59 13.13 4.34
N ALA A 89 3.74 12.68 5.25
CA ALA A 89 2.72 13.54 5.85
C ALA A 89 3.33 14.71 6.63
N ASP A 90 4.40 14.48 7.37
CA ASP A 90 5.10 15.53 8.13
C ASP A 90 5.78 16.56 7.22
N ALA A 91 6.14 16.16 5.99
CA ALA A 91 6.73 17.08 5.02
C ALA A 91 5.71 17.96 4.30
N ILE A 92 4.45 17.54 4.20
CA ILE A 92 3.39 18.25 3.49
C ILE A 92 2.65 19.19 4.45
N PRO A 93 2.64 20.52 4.23
CA PRO A 93 1.93 21.44 5.11
C PRO A 93 0.45 21.13 5.23
N GLY A 94 -0.02 20.89 6.46
CA GLY A 94 -1.44 20.60 6.74
C GLY A 94 -1.93 19.21 6.34
N ALA A 95 -1.04 18.30 5.95
CA ALA A 95 -1.45 16.92 5.67
C ALA A 95 -1.97 16.22 6.92
N GLN A 96 -3.00 15.39 6.73
CA GLN A 96 -3.51 14.47 7.74
C GLN A 96 -2.81 13.13 7.57
N TYR A 97 -2.53 12.44 8.69
CA TYR A 97 -2.00 11.08 8.69
C TYR A 97 -2.93 10.14 9.45
N LEU A 98 -3.23 9.00 8.84
CA LEU A 98 -3.98 7.91 9.46
C LEU A 98 -3.18 6.62 9.31
N GLN A 99 -2.93 5.92 10.42
CA GLN A 99 -2.38 4.56 10.37
C GLN A 99 -3.47 3.56 10.71
N ILE A 100 -3.62 2.53 9.87
CA ILE A 100 -4.61 1.46 10.06
C ILE A 100 -3.88 0.23 10.60
N ALA A 101 -4.33 -0.25 11.76
CA ALA A 101 -3.78 -1.43 12.41
C ALA A 101 -4.19 -2.72 11.71
N ASP A 102 -3.41 -3.79 11.91
CA ASP A 102 -3.69 -5.13 11.37
C ASP A 102 -3.83 -5.14 9.84
N THR A 103 -3.00 -4.37 9.12
CA THR A 103 -3.04 -4.28 7.66
C THR A 103 -1.63 -4.26 7.07
N GLY A 104 -1.41 -5.05 6.02
CA GLY A 104 -0.20 -5.08 5.22
C GLY A 104 -0.26 -4.11 4.03
N HIS A 105 0.59 -4.34 3.02
CA HIS A 105 0.72 -3.46 1.85
C HIS A 105 -0.60 -3.27 1.07
N LEU A 106 -1.43 -4.29 1.01
CA LEU A 106 -2.76 -4.23 0.40
C LEU A 106 -3.86 -3.97 1.45
N GLY A 107 -3.57 -3.18 2.47
CA GLY A 107 -4.49 -2.91 3.58
C GLY A 107 -5.85 -2.36 3.18
N PHE A 108 -5.95 -1.72 2.01
CA PHE A 108 -7.23 -1.30 1.41
C PHE A 108 -8.11 -2.48 0.96
N LEU A 109 -7.54 -3.67 0.75
CA LEU A 109 -8.28 -4.92 0.51
C LEU A 109 -8.59 -5.67 1.82
N GLU A 110 -7.72 -5.54 2.83
CA GLU A 110 -7.92 -6.18 4.14
C GLU A 110 -8.99 -5.47 4.98
N ARG A 111 -9.02 -4.13 4.91
CA ARG A 111 -9.92 -3.28 5.71
C ARG A 111 -10.58 -2.20 4.84
N PRO A 112 -11.31 -2.58 3.76
CA PRO A 112 -11.92 -1.63 2.83
C PRO A 112 -12.89 -0.67 3.52
N GLU A 113 -13.64 -1.14 4.51
CA GLU A 113 -14.58 -0.33 5.27
C GLU A 113 -13.90 0.83 6.03
N VAL A 114 -12.73 0.57 6.62
CA VAL A 114 -11.96 1.57 7.38
C VAL A 114 -11.33 2.59 6.44
N VAL A 115 -10.73 2.11 5.33
CA VAL A 115 -10.11 2.96 4.32
C VAL A 115 -11.16 3.86 3.67
N ASN A 116 -12.29 3.29 3.23
CA ASN A 116 -13.36 4.04 2.57
C ASN A 116 -13.97 5.09 3.52
N ALA A 117 -14.22 4.73 4.78
CA ALA A 117 -14.73 5.69 5.77
C ALA A 117 -13.76 6.85 6.00
N ALA A 118 -12.44 6.58 6.06
CA ALA A 118 -11.44 7.62 6.22
C ALA A 118 -11.39 8.56 5.01
N VAL A 119 -11.42 8.01 3.79
CA VAL A 119 -11.42 8.78 2.55
C VAL A 119 -12.67 9.64 2.44
N LEU A 120 -13.86 9.06 2.67
CA LEU A 120 -15.13 9.81 2.63
C LEU A 120 -15.17 10.92 3.69
N LYS A 121 -14.71 10.66 4.91
CA LYS A 121 -14.61 11.68 5.95
C LYS A 121 -13.66 12.81 5.55
N PHE A 122 -12.53 12.49 4.93
CA PHE A 122 -11.59 13.48 4.45
C PHE A 122 -12.24 14.39 3.40
N PHE A 123 -12.89 13.84 2.38
CA PHE A 123 -13.59 14.63 1.37
C PHE A 123 -14.74 15.45 1.93
N ALA A 124 -15.56 14.89 2.82
CA ALA A 124 -16.63 15.62 3.49
C ALA A 124 -16.11 16.82 4.28
N SER A 125 -14.91 16.74 4.89
CA SER A 125 -14.30 17.86 5.60
C SER A 125 -13.91 19.04 4.69
N MET A 126 -13.89 18.82 3.38
CA MET A 126 -13.58 19.82 2.35
C MET A 126 -14.81 20.32 1.61
N GLY A 127 -16.01 19.86 2.00
CA GLY A 127 -17.29 20.31 1.38
C GLY A 127 -17.72 19.54 0.15
N TYR A 128 -17.16 18.32 -0.06
CA TYR A 128 -17.60 17.40 -1.11
C TYR A 128 -18.62 16.39 -0.59
#